data_192655027f366b884d2371ccf1a0e4b0
#
_entry.id   192655027f366b884d2371ccf1a0e4b0
#
_cell.length_a   1.000
_cell.length_b   1.000
_cell.length_c   1.000
_cell.angle_alpha   90.00
_cell.angle_beta   90.00
_cell.angle_gamma   90.00
#
_symmetry.space_group_name_H-M   'P 1'
#
loop_
_entity.id
_entity.type
_entity.pdbx_description
1 polymer ?
#
loop_
_entity_poly.entity_id
_entity_poly.type
_entity_poly.pdbx_seq_one_letter_code
_entity_poly.pdbx_strand_id
1 'polypeptide(L)'
;MISGAHVIVHSKDAEADRAFFRDVLGLKSVDAGHGWLIFALPPGEAAFHPSDENGPHELYFMCDGLKAEIASLAKKGVKCSEVQEARWGSITKMQLPGGGEVGLYQPKHPTALG
;
A
#
# COMPACT_ATOMS: atom_id res chain seq x y z
N MET A 1 -14.97 5.67 -1.20
CA MET A 1 -15.09 4.20 -1.20
C MET A 1 -13.72 3.57 -1.20
N ILE A 2 -13.53 2.53 -0.41
CA ILE A 2 -12.29 1.74 -0.46
C ILE A 2 -12.25 1.00 -1.79
N SER A 3 -11.15 1.16 -2.55
CA SER A 3 -11.03 0.67 -3.92
C SER A 3 -10.05 -0.49 -4.10
N GLY A 4 -9.25 -0.80 -3.09
CA GLY A 4 -8.27 -1.87 -3.21
C GLY A 4 -7.43 -2.01 -1.97
N ALA A 5 -6.42 -2.85 -2.05
CA ALA A 5 -5.47 -3.09 -0.97
C ALA A 5 -4.04 -3.10 -1.53
N HIS A 6 -3.10 -2.74 -0.69
CA HIS A 6 -1.69 -2.64 -1.04
C HIS A 6 -0.87 -3.28 0.07
N VAL A 7 -0.09 -4.29 -0.27
CA VAL A 7 0.78 -5.01 0.68
C VAL A 7 2.21 -4.55 0.46
N ILE A 8 2.90 -4.23 1.53
CA ILE A 8 4.32 -3.88 1.47
C ILE A 8 5.13 -5.03 2.05
N VAL A 9 6.04 -5.54 1.24
CA VAL A 9 6.97 -6.59 1.64
C VAL A 9 8.32 -5.92 1.89
N HIS A 10 8.77 -5.94 3.13
CA HIS A 10 10.09 -5.43 3.47
C HIS A 10 11.13 -6.48 3.10
N SER A 11 12.13 -6.08 2.33
CA SER A 11 13.07 -7.01 1.72
C SER A 11 14.51 -6.51 1.81
N LYS A 12 15.42 -7.40 2.11
CA LYS A 12 16.85 -7.12 2.10
C LYS A 12 17.38 -6.92 0.68
N ASP A 13 16.68 -7.46 -0.31
CA ASP A 13 17.04 -7.31 -1.72
C ASP A 13 15.75 -7.10 -2.51
N ALA A 14 15.23 -5.89 -2.43
CA ALA A 14 13.97 -5.54 -3.06
C ALA A 14 14.04 -5.68 -4.59
N GLU A 15 15.19 -5.38 -5.18
CA GLU A 15 15.37 -5.51 -6.63
C GLU A 15 15.24 -6.97 -7.08
N ALA A 16 15.86 -7.90 -6.34
CA ALA A 16 15.77 -9.32 -6.66
C ALA A 16 14.34 -9.84 -6.47
N ASP A 17 13.66 -9.40 -5.41
CA ASP A 17 12.27 -9.81 -5.17
C ASP A 17 11.33 -9.27 -6.24
N ARG A 18 11.53 -8.03 -6.69
CA ARG A 18 10.76 -7.47 -7.80
C ARG A 18 10.98 -8.26 -9.08
N ALA A 19 12.23 -8.61 -9.38
CA ALA A 19 12.55 -9.42 -10.55
C ALA A 19 11.87 -10.80 -10.48
N PHE A 20 11.83 -11.40 -9.30
CA PHE A 20 11.16 -12.67 -9.08
C PHE A 20 9.66 -12.59 -9.40
N PHE A 21 9.00 -11.57 -8.89
CA PHE A 21 7.56 -11.36 -9.15
C PHE A 21 7.29 -11.12 -10.63
N ARG A 22 8.16 -10.36 -11.30
CA ARG A 22 8.02 -10.05 -12.72
C ARG A 22 8.34 -11.26 -13.59
N ASP A 23 9.50 -11.91 -13.37
CA ASP A 23 10.05 -12.89 -14.31
C ASP A 23 9.66 -14.32 -13.99
N VAL A 24 9.55 -14.68 -12.71
CA VAL A 24 9.20 -16.04 -12.29
C VAL A 24 7.68 -16.19 -12.15
N LEU A 25 7.03 -15.27 -11.43
CA LEU A 25 5.58 -15.35 -11.21
C LEU A 25 4.78 -14.75 -12.37
N GLY A 26 5.42 -13.93 -13.22
CA GLY A 26 4.77 -13.35 -14.39
C GLY A 26 3.68 -12.34 -14.08
N LEU A 27 3.75 -11.69 -12.92
CA LEU A 27 2.74 -10.71 -12.52
C LEU A 27 2.96 -9.38 -13.23
N LYS A 28 1.85 -8.73 -13.60
CA LYS A 28 1.91 -7.41 -14.22
C LYS A 28 2.34 -6.37 -13.21
N SER A 29 3.04 -5.34 -13.68
CA SER A 29 3.51 -4.27 -12.81
C SER A 29 3.39 -2.92 -13.47
N VAL A 30 3.45 -1.87 -12.65
CA VAL A 30 3.65 -0.49 -13.08
C VAL A 30 4.91 0.03 -12.39
N ASP A 31 5.59 0.96 -13.02
CA ASP A 31 6.78 1.60 -12.46
C ASP A 31 6.36 2.92 -11.81
N ALA A 32 6.50 2.98 -10.48
CA ALA A 32 6.20 4.20 -9.72
C ALA A 32 7.36 5.20 -9.72
N GLY A 33 8.40 4.93 -10.50
CA GLY A 33 9.58 5.77 -10.65
C GLY A 33 10.86 5.02 -10.31
N HIS A 34 11.88 5.18 -11.15
CA HIS A 34 13.24 4.66 -10.92
C HIS A 34 13.32 3.16 -10.65
N GLY A 35 12.48 2.36 -11.34
CA GLY A 35 12.48 0.91 -11.18
C GLY A 35 11.72 0.42 -9.97
N TRP A 36 10.97 1.28 -9.30
CA TRP A 36 10.13 0.91 -8.16
C TRP A 36 8.83 0.28 -8.68
N LEU A 37 8.87 -1.02 -8.91
CA LEU A 37 7.74 -1.74 -9.48
C LEU A 37 6.68 -2.04 -8.42
N ILE A 38 5.42 -1.84 -8.78
CA ILE A 38 4.26 -2.20 -7.98
C ILE A 38 3.47 -3.26 -8.76
N PHE A 39 3.22 -4.39 -8.15
CA PHE A 39 2.66 -5.57 -8.81
C PHE A 39 1.17 -5.70 -8.58
N ALA A 40 0.44 -6.05 -9.62
CA ALA A 40 -0.95 -6.43 -9.50
C ALA A 40 -1.02 -7.83 -8.90
N LEU A 41 -1.77 -7.96 -7.81
CA LEU A 41 -2.11 -9.24 -7.21
C LEU A 41 -3.57 -9.55 -7.53
N PRO A 42 -4.03 -10.81 -7.40
CA PRO A 42 -5.43 -11.15 -7.70
C PRO A 42 -6.30 -11.07 -6.43
N PRO A 43 -7.20 -10.09 -6.27
CA PRO A 43 -7.07 -8.70 -6.67
C PRO A 43 -6.37 -7.87 -5.58
N GLY A 44 -5.37 -7.12 -5.97
CA GLY A 44 -4.59 -6.31 -5.03
C GLY A 44 -3.29 -5.88 -5.67
N GLU A 45 -2.42 -5.25 -4.92
CA GLU A 45 -1.07 -4.95 -5.38
C GLU A 45 -0.06 -5.17 -4.27
N ALA A 46 1.20 -5.41 -4.64
CA ALA A 46 2.31 -5.56 -3.70
C ALA A 46 3.46 -4.66 -4.12
N ALA A 47 4.10 -4.05 -3.15
CA ALA A 47 5.31 -3.27 -3.34
C ALA A 47 6.39 -3.80 -2.40
N PHE A 48 7.65 -3.60 -2.77
CA PHE A 48 8.78 -4.07 -1.99
C PHE A 48 9.59 -2.86 -1.54
N HIS A 49 9.67 -2.68 -0.23
CA HIS A 49 10.49 -1.63 0.37
C HIS A 49 11.81 -2.23 0.79
N PRO A 50 12.95 -1.63 0.38
CA PRO A 50 14.25 -2.06 0.88
C PRO A 50 14.30 -1.98 2.41
N SER A 51 14.93 -2.99 3.04
CA SER A 51 15.01 -3.10 4.48
C SER A 51 16.25 -3.89 4.86
N ASP A 52 16.76 -3.64 6.06
CA ASP A 52 17.88 -4.41 6.61
C ASP A 52 17.48 -5.82 6.99
N GLU A 53 16.18 -6.05 7.19
CA GLU A 53 15.64 -7.35 7.56
C GLU A 53 14.39 -7.65 6.75
N ASN A 54 14.04 -8.93 6.64
CA ASN A 54 12.79 -9.35 6.03
C ASN A 54 11.66 -9.21 7.03
N GLY A 55 10.50 -8.70 6.54
CA GLY A 55 9.32 -8.49 7.38
C GLY A 55 9.49 -7.44 8.46
N PRO A 56 8.42 -7.11 9.22
CA PRO A 56 7.04 -7.51 8.98
C PRO A 56 6.45 -6.87 7.72
N HIS A 57 5.39 -7.44 7.22
CA HIS A 57 4.68 -6.88 6.06
C HIS A 57 3.57 -5.94 6.54
N GLU A 58 3.21 -4.96 5.70
CA GLU A 58 2.19 -3.98 6.03
C GLU A 58 1.01 -4.10 5.07
N LEU A 59 -0.19 -3.97 5.60
CA LEU A 59 -1.42 -3.93 4.82
C LEU A 59 -1.93 -2.50 4.76
N TYR A 60 -2.19 -2.02 3.54
CA TYR A 60 -2.84 -0.74 3.29
C TYR A 60 -4.07 -0.96 2.44
N PHE A 61 -5.17 -0.32 2.81
CA PHE A 61 -6.29 -0.18 1.91
C PHE A 61 -6.10 1.09 1.07
N MET A 62 -6.63 1.07 -0.14
CA MET A 62 -6.51 2.18 -1.08
C MET A 62 -7.85 2.88 -1.26
N CYS A 63 -7.82 4.18 -1.50
CA CYS A 63 -9.02 4.95 -1.77
C CYS A 63 -8.72 6.11 -2.72
N ASP A 64 -9.78 6.66 -3.33
CA ASP A 64 -9.68 7.78 -4.26
C ASP A 64 -9.72 9.12 -3.56
N GLY A 65 -10.39 9.22 -2.41
CA GLY A 65 -10.56 10.46 -1.67
C GLY A 65 -10.33 10.24 -0.20
N LEU A 66 -9.09 10.44 0.25
CA LEU A 66 -8.71 10.12 1.62
C LEU A 66 -9.51 10.92 2.66
N LYS A 67 -9.67 12.22 2.45
CA LYS A 67 -10.42 13.07 3.39
C LYS A 67 -11.86 12.60 3.56
N ALA A 68 -12.52 12.23 2.45
CA ALA A 68 -13.89 11.75 2.49
C ALA A 68 -14.00 10.40 3.19
N GLU A 69 -13.03 9.51 2.97
CA GLU A 69 -13.00 8.21 3.65
C GLU A 69 -12.78 8.38 5.15
N ILE A 70 -11.86 9.23 5.56
CA ILE A 70 -11.62 9.52 6.98
C ILE A 70 -12.90 10.05 7.64
N ALA A 71 -13.58 10.99 6.98
CA ALA A 71 -14.84 11.54 7.50
C ALA A 71 -15.93 10.47 7.61
N SER A 72 -16.05 9.61 6.62
CA SER A 72 -17.00 8.50 6.62
C SER A 72 -16.70 7.52 7.76
N LEU A 73 -15.44 7.18 7.94
CA LEU A 73 -15.00 6.28 9.01
C LEU A 73 -15.22 6.88 10.40
N ALA A 74 -14.98 8.19 10.55
CA ALA A 74 -15.23 8.89 11.81
C ALA A 74 -16.69 8.79 12.24
N LYS A 75 -17.62 8.86 11.29
CA LYS A 75 -19.05 8.67 11.57
C LYS A 75 -19.38 7.28 12.09
N LYS A 76 -18.55 6.30 11.79
CA LYS A 76 -18.68 4.92 12.25
C LYS A 76 -17.86 4.65 13.52
N GLY A 77 -17.25 5.68 14.10
CA GLY A 77 -16.46 5.56 15.30
C GLY A 77 -15.02 5.11 15.09
N VAL A 78 -14.54 5.11 13.85
CA VAL A 78 -13.16 4.71 13.55
C VAL A 78 -12.25 5.93 13.65
N LYS A 79 -11.18 5.78 14.45
CA LYS A 79 -10.17 6.82 14.59
C LYS A 79 -9.05 6.61 13.59
N CYS A 80 -8.68 7.67 12.89
CA CYS A 80 -7.56 7.69 11.96
C CYS A 80 -6.47 8.61 12.49
N SER A 81 -5.22 8.28 12.21
CA SER A 81 -4.10 9.14 12.56
C SER A 81 -4.09 10.40 11.70
N GLU A 82 -3.26 11.37 12.08
CA GLU A 82 -3.02 12.55 11.26
C GLU A 82 -2.50 12.14 9.88
N VAL A 83 -2.99 12.78 8.83
CA VAL A 83 -2.59 12.47 7.46
C VAL A 83 -1.13 12.88 7.25
N GLN A 84 -0.35 11.95 6.73
CA GLN A 84 1.03 12.20 6.33
C GLN A 84 1.11 12.21 4.81
N GLU A 85 1.83 13.19 4.27
CA GLU A 85 2.07 13.27 2.83
C GLU A 85 3.41 12.64 2.52
N ALA A 86 3.39 11.66 1.63
CA ALA A 86 4.59 11.02 1.12
C ALA A 86 4.61 11.19 -0.40
N ARG A 87 5.76 10.90 -1.01
CA ARG A 87 5.89 11.01 -2.45
C ARG A 87 4.93 10.08 -3.18
N TRP A 88 4.65 8.92 -2.60
CA TRP A 88 3.80 7.88 -3.22
C TRP A 88 2.32 7.98 -2.83
N GLY A 89 1.95 8.82 -1.90
CA GLY A 89 0.56 8.97 -1.52
C GLY A 89 0.33 9.79 -0.26
N SER A 90 -0.93 10.03 0.02
CA SER A 90 -1.40 10.61 1.27
C SER A 90 -1.86 9.47 2.16
N ILE A 91 -1.38 9.40 3.40
CA ILE A 91 -1.46 8.20 4.24
C ILE A 91 -2.06 8.52 5.60
N THR A 92 -2.92 7.62 6.09
CA THR A 92 -3.33 7.59 7.48
C THR A 92 -3.32 6.15 7.99
N LYS A 93 -3.44 5.98 9.29
CA LYS A 93 -3.58 4.66 9.93
C LYS A 93 -4.92 4.62 10.64
N MET A 94 -5.67 3.54 10.39
CA MET A 94 -6.93 3.28 11.10
C MET A 94 -6.65 2.43 12.32
N GLN A 95 -7.22 2.79 13.46
CA GLN A 95 -7.12 1.98 14.65
C GLN A 95 -8.14 0.85 14.61
N LEU A 96 -7.69 -0.35 14.90
CA LEU A 96 -8.55 -1.53 14.99
C LEU A 96 -9.01 -1.73 16.44
N PRO A 97 -10.19 -2.33 16.66
CA PRO A 97 -10.69 -2.58 18.01
C PRO A 97 -9.74 -3.39 18.90
N GLY A 98 -8.90 -4.23 18.29
CA GLY A 98 -7.92 -5.03 19.03
C GLY A 98 -6.64 -4.29 19.37
N GLY A 99 -6.52 -3.01 19.01
CA GLY A 99 -5.36 -2.18 19.33
C GLY A 99 -4.31 -2.10 18.21
N GLY A 100 -4.45 -2.88 17.15
CA GLY A 100 -3.57 -2.79 16.00
C GLY A 100 -3.97 -1.69 15.04
N GLU A 101 -3.22 -1.55 13.97
CA GLU A 101 -3.44 -0.53 12.95
C GLU A 101 -3.39 -1.10 11.55
N VAL A 102 -4.17 -0.51 10.65
CA VAL A 102 -4.14 -0.83 9.22
C VAL A 102 -4.05 0.49 8.47
N GLY A 103 -3.21 0.53 7.45
CA GLY A 103 -3.04 1.73 6.65
C GLY A 103 -4.20 2.00 5.71
N LEU A 104 -4.40 3.26 5.40
CA LEU A 104 -5.32 3.71 4.37
C LEU A 104 -4.62 4.82 3.61
N TYR A 105 -4.57 4.73 2.28
CA TYR A 105 -3.88 5.76 1.53
C TYR A 105 -4.55 6.08 0.20
N GLN A 106 -4.31 7.30 -0.24
CA GLN A 106 -4.69 7.77 -1.57
C GLN A 106 -3.41 7.82 -2.40
N PRO A 107 -3.28 6.95 -3.42
CA PRO A 107 -2.06 6.89 -4.22
C PRO A 107 -1.78 8.18 -5.00
N LYS A 108 -0.49 8.51 -5.10
CA LYS A 108 0.03 9.52 -6.02
C LYS A 108 0.81 8.87 -7.16
N HIS A 109 0.89 7.55 -7.17
CA HIS A 109 1.56 6.76 -8.19
C HIS A 109 0.54 6.11 -9.13
N PRO A 110 0.95 5.65 -10.33
CA PRO A 110 0.08 4.82 -11.15
C PRO A 110 -0.27 3.55 -10.39
N THR A 111 -1.53 3.11 -10.48
CA THR A 111 -1.94 1.89 -9.78
C THR A 111 -1.83 0.69 -10.70
N ALA A 112 -1.40 -0.45 -10.14
CA ALA A 112 -1.26 -1.69 -10.88
C ALA A 112 -2.62 -2.34 -11.18
N LEU A 113 -3.66 -1.87 -10.50
CA LEU A 113 -5.02 -2.39 -10.67
C LEU A 113 -5.78 -1.73 -11.84
N GLY A 114 -5.19 -0.73 -12.42
CA GLY A 114 -5.77 -0.02 -13.55
C GLY A 114 -6.27 1.37 -13.26
#